data_47580a5936bf11804c367d67704891c1
#
_entry.id   47580a5936bf11804c367d67704891c1
#
_cell.length_a   1.000
_cell.length_b   1.000
_cell.length_c   1.000
_cell.angle_alpha   90.00
_cell.angle_beta   90.00
_cell.angle_gamma   90.00
#
_symmetry.space_group_name_H-M   'P 1'
#
loop_
_entity.id
_entity.type
_entity.pdbx_description
1 polymer ?
#
loop_
_entity_poly.entity_id
_entity_poly.type
_entity_poly.pdbx_seq_one_letter_code
_entity_poly.pdbx_strand_id
1 'polypeptide(L)'
;RIPFGYFLLQTPPDEDIALAEYRTVGSKKHQKPSRELIDILDQMTAIQDWMRDELNHEQVDVLPFVGSRSLHDSTGEIAQRIRDDLALKTNWYREGKNAEDNFNRLRSTLAQHGLLIFTGGKIGANTHRPLDVKEFRAFTLIDTHAPLIFINTTDTANGRLFSLLHETVHVWLGKNSLFNNPEWSDEHVSLLEQKCNAVAAELLVPVVDFSEVWASSIPVEDMIERAARHFRCSESVILRRAYEMK
;
A
#
# COMPACT_ATOMS: atom_id res chain seq x y z
N ARG A 1 -5.90 -25.46 -6.47
CA ARG A 1 -6.30 -26.91 -6.49
C ARG A 1 -5.64 -27.59 -5.30
N ILE A 2 -6.43 -28.18 -4.40
CA ILE A 2 -5.91 -28.96 -3.26
C ILE A 2 -5.34 -30.27 -3.83
N PRO A 3 -4.06 -30.61 -3.58
CA PRO A 3 -3.48 -31.88 -3.99
C PRO A 3 -4.28 -33.05 -3.41
N PHE A 4 -4.53 -34.10 -4.23
CA PHE A 4 -5.32 -35.25 -3.79
C PHE A 4 -4.75 -35.91 -2.52
N GLY A 5 -3.43 -35.92 -2.37
CA GLY A 5 -2.76 -36.45 -1.17
C GLY A 5 -3.15 -35.77 0.15
N TYR A 6 -3.66 -34.54 0.12
CA TYR A 6 -4.09 -33.83 1.34
C TYR A 6 -5.34 -34.42 1.97
N PHE A 7 -6.19 -35.09 1.17
CA PHE A 7 -7.36 -35.81 1.68
C PHE A 7 -7.01 -37.08 2.48
N LEU A 8 -5.75 -37.52 2.39
CA LEU A 8 -5.24 -38.68 3.12
C LEU A 8 -4.48 -38.33 4.40
N LEU A 9 -4.32 -37.05 4.69
CA LEU A 9 -3.67 -36.59 5.92
C LEU A 9 -4.65 -36.62 7.08
N GLN A 10 -4.16 -37.03 8.27
CA GLN A 10 -4.96 -37.04 9.51
C GLN A 10 -5.21 -35.63 10.04
N THR A 11 -4.32 -34.66 9.73
CA THR A 11 -4.46 -33.24 10.04
C THR A 11 -4.18 -32.42 8.80
N PRO A 12 -4.90 -31.28 8.61
CA PRO A 12 -4.56 -30.38 7.52
C PRO A 12 -3.09 -29.95 7.61
N PRO A 13 -2.36 -29.85 6.48
CA PRO A 13 -1.00 -29.31 6.49
C PRO A 13 -1.01 -27.87 7.00
N ASP A 14 0.02 -27.48 7.73
CA ASP A 14 0.26 -26.08 8.02
C ASP A 14 0.74 -25.41 6.73
N GLU A 15 -0.07 -24.50 6.19
CA GLU A 15 0.31 -23.67 5.04
C GLU A 15 1.10 -22.47 5.59
N ASP A 16 2.43 -22.51 5.41
CA ASP A 16 3.28 -21.35 5.71
C ASP A 16 3.06 -20.29 4.64
N ILE A 17 2.66 -19.08 5.05
CA ILE A 17 2.65 -17.93 4.15
C ILE A 17 4.09 -17.45 4.01
N ALA A 18 4.57 -17.35 2.76
CA ALA A 18 5.91 -16.88 2.43
C ALA A 18 6.16 -15.39 2.80
N LEU A 19 5.13 -14.62 3.16
CA LEU A 19 5.24 -13.26 3.65
C LEU A 19 5.68 -13.27 5.12
N ALA A 20 6.98 -13.05 5.34
CA ALA A 20 7.59 -13.00 6.69
C ALA A 20 6.91 -12.00 7.63
N GLU A 21 6.23 -10.99 7.10
CA GLU A 21 5.61 -9.89 7.84
C GLU A 21 4.21 -10.19 8.36
N TYR A 22 3.53 -11.24 7.87
CA TYR A 22 2.25 -11.67 8.44
C TYR A 22 2.37 -12.01 9.93
N ARG A 23 3.57 -12.37 10.40
CA ARG A 23 3.84 -12.71 11.80
C ARG A 23 4.05 -11.51 12.72
N THR A 24 4.21 -10.30 12.17
CA THR A 24 4.60 -9.10 12.94
C THR A 24 3.51 -8.04 13.06
N VAL A 25 2.42 -8.12 12.31
CA VAL A 25 1.35 -7.14 12.36
C VAL A 25 0.39 -7.44 13.51
N GLY A 26 0.58 -6.73 14.62
CA GLY A 26 -0.36 -6.61 15.74
C GLY A 26 -0.63 -7.88 16.52
N SER A 27 -0.02 -8.00 17.70
CA SER A 27 -0.09 -9.09 18.69
C SER A 27 -1.49 -9.42 19.26
N LYS A 28 -2.55 -9.36 18.49
CA LYS A 28 -3.82 -9.98 18.87
C LYS A 28 -3.90 -11.37 18.26
N LYS A 29 -3.54 -12.38 19.09
CA LYS A 29 -3.74 -13.83 18.90
C LYS A 29 -3.66 -14.25 17.42
N HIS A 30 -2.65 -15.02 17.07
CA HIS A 30 -2.46 -15.80 15.84
C HIS A 30 -3.79 -16.31 15.25
N GLN A 31 -4.55 -15.47 14.57
CA GLN A 31 -5.56 -15.96 13.66
C GLN A 31 -4.81 -16.46 12.43
N LYS A 32 -5.01 -17.74 12.10
CA LYS A 32 -4.53 -18.28 10.84
C LYS A 32 -5.11 -17.41 9.71
N PRO A 33 -4.30 -17.05 8.68
CA PRO A 33 -4.80 -16.29 7.56
C PRO A 33 -6.00 -16.98 6.92
N SER A 34 -6.93 -16.18 6.41
CA SER A 34 -8.08 -16.71 5.70
C SER A 34 -7.64 -17.44 4.43
N ARG A 35 -8.47 -18.37 3.97
CA ARG A 35 -8.22 -19.05 2.70
C ARG A 35 -8.23 -18.06 1.54
N GLU A 36 -9.03 -17.00 1.64
CA GLU A 36 -9.11 -15.91 0.67
C GLU A 36 -7.79 -15.17 0.54
N LEU A 37 -7.15 -14.84 1.66
CA LEU A 37 -5.84 -14.18 1.66
C LEU A 37 -4.76 -15.09 1.06
N ILE A 38 -4.72 -16.37 1.45
CA ILE A 38 -3.76 -17.34 0.89
C ILE A 38 -3.95 -17.47 -0.62
N ASP A 39 -5.17 -17.70 -1.09
CA ASP A 39 -5.45 -17.91 -2.50
C ASP A 39 -5.11 -16.67 -3.36
N ILE A 40 -5.33 -15.44 -2.86
CA ILE A 40 -4.96 -14.23 -3.60
C ILE A 40 -3.45 -14.01 -3.61
N LEU A 41 -2.75 -14.29 -2.51
CA LEU A 41 -1.29 -14.24 -2.47
C LEU A 41 -0.66 -15.24 -3.44
N ASP A 42 -1.11 -16.49 -3.43
CA ASP A 42 -0.64 -17.53 -4.37
C ASP A 42 -0.88 -17.10 -5.83
N GLN A 43 -2.07 -16.55 -6.12
CA GLN A 43 -2.39 -16.06 -7.46
C GLN A 43 -1.47 -14.92 -7.89
N MET A 44 -1.24 -13.93 -7.03
CA MET A 44 -0.39 -12.78 -7.34
C MET A 44 1.07 -13.17 -7.45
N THR A 45 1.57 -14.08 -6.61
CA THR A 45 2.93 -14.63 -6.71
C THR A 45 3.13 -15.36 -8.04
N ALA A 46 2.18 -16.19 -8.45
CA ALA A 46 2.27 -16.89 -9.72
C ALA A 46 2.28 -15.94 -10.93
N ILE A 47 1.52 -14.84 -10.88
CA ILE A 47 1.53 -13.79 -11.90
C ILE A 47 2.86 -13.06 -11.92
N GLN A 48 3.40 -12.70 -10.74
CA GLN A 48 4.69 -12.02 -10.61
C GLN A 48 5.81 -12.89 -11.17
N ASP A 49 5.86 -14.17 -10.78
CA ASP A 49 6.86 -15.14 -11.26
C ASP A 49 6.84 -15.25 -12.79
N TRP A 50 5.64 -15.42 -13.36
CA TRP A 50 5.49 -15.48 -14.81
C TRP A 50 5.96 -14.21 -15.50
N MET A 51 5.59 -13.03 -15.01
CA MET A 51 6.01 -11.76 -15.59
C MET A 51 7.52 -11.55 -15.46
N ARG A 52 8.10 -11.88 -14.29
CA ARG A 52 9.56 -11.81 -14.11
C ARG A 52 10.29 -12.69 -15.11
N ASP A 53 9.83 -13.93 -15.31
CA ASP A 53 10.46 -14.86 -16.23
C ASP A 53 10.37 -14.35 -17.68
N GLU A 54 9.23 -13.76 -18.07
CA GLU A 54 9.05 -13.14 -19.40
C GLU A 54 9.97 -11.93 -19.60
N LEU A 55 10.02 -11.01 -18.62
CA LEU A 55 10.89 -9.83 -18.69
C LEU A 55 12.38 -10.21 -18.74
N ASN A 56 12.79 -11.25 -18.00
CA ASN A 56 14.14 -11.80 -18.08
C ASN A 56 14.43 -12.41 -19.46
N HIS A 57 13.46 -13.12 -20.07
CA HIS A 57 13.59 -13.70 -21.40
C HIS A 57 13.76 -12.59 -22.47
N GLU A 58 13.00 -11.51 -22.35
CA GLU A 58 13.05 -10.35 -23.22
C GLU A 58 14.26 -9.43 -22.91
N GLN A 59 15.10 -9.76 -21.93
CA GLN A 59 16.27 -9.01 -21.50
C GLN A 59 15.94 -7.54 -21.11
N VAL A 60 14.77 -7.33 -20.52
CA VAL A 60 14.37 -6.02 -19.97
C VAL A 60 15.19 -5.71 -18.73
N ASP A 61 15.71 -4.49 -18.64
CA ASP A 61 16.50 -4.02 -17.51
C ASP A 61 15.67 -3.99 -16.21
N VAL A 62 16.35 -4.17 -15.08
CA VAL A 62 15.77 -4.01 -13.73
C VAL A 62 15.26 -2.59 -13.52
N LEU A 63 14.23 -2.43 -12.72
CA LEU A 63 13.70 -1.13 -12.33
C LEU A 63 14.62 -0.49 -11.26
N PRO A 64 15.32 0.60 -11.58
CA PRO A 64 16.39 1.13 -10.72
C PRO A 64 15.90 1.76 -9.41
N PHE A 65 14.61 2.02 -9.28
CA PHE A 65 14.02 2.61 -8.08
C PHE A 65 13.65 1.55 -7.02
N VAL A 66 13.54 0.26 -7.38
CA VAL A 66 13.24 -0.81 -6.42
C VAL A 66 14.38 -0.96 -5.43
N GLY A 67 14.09 -0.79 -4.13
CA GLY A 67 15.08 -0.84 -3.07
C GLY A 67 16.12 0.29 -3.11
N SER A 68 15.84 1.39 -3.82
CA SER A 68 16.76 2.53 -3.95
C SER A 68 16.82 3.42 -2.70
N ARG A 69 15.96 3.20 -1.72
CA ARG A 69 15.85 3.95 -0.47
C ARG A 69 15.99 3.05 0.75
N SER A 70 16.32 3.67 1.88
CA SER A 70 16.51 2.97 3.15
C SER A 70 15.72 3.63 4.29
N LEU A 71 15.56 2.91 5.41
CA LEU A 71 14.92 3.45 6.62
C LEU A 71 15.70 4.61 7.25
N HIS A 72 16.98 4.78 6.91
CA HIS A 72 17.82 5.88 7.40
C HIS A 72 17.55 7.19 6.67
N ASP A 73 17.00 7.13 5.45
CA ASP A 73 16.65 8.33 4.69
C ASP A 73 15.48 9.06 5.39
N SER A 74 15.47 10.38 5.31
CA SER A 74 14.36 11.17 5.87
C SER A 74 13.07 10.94 5.07
N THR A 75 11.92 11.18 5.72
CA THR A 75 10.60 11.10 5.08
C THR A 75 10.52 11.97 3.82
N GLY A 76 11.07 13.20 3.89
CA GLY A 76 11.08 14.13 2.76
C GLY A 76 11.94 13.66 1.60
N GLU A 77 13.13 13.09 1.87
CA GLU A 77 14.02 12.56 0.83
C GLU A 77 13.40 11.38 0.09
N ILE A 78 12.77 10.44 0.82
CA ILE A 78 12.07 9.31 0.19
C ILE A 78 10.90 9.82 -0.66
N ALA A 79 10.05 10.70 -0.11
CA ALA A 79 8.90 11.25 -0.82
C ALA A 79 9.32 12.03 -2.07
N GLN A 80 10.39 12.83 -1.98
CA GLN A 80 10.91 13.58 -3.13
C GLN A 80 11.45 12.64 -4.21
N ARG A 81 12.19 11.61 -3.81
CA ARG A 81 12.70 10.62 -4.77
C ARG A 81 11.57 9.89 -5.50
N ILE A 82 10.51 9.48 -4.80
CA ILE A 82 9.33 8.87 -5.41
C ILE A 82 8.67 9.84 -6.42
N ARG A 83 8.54 11.13 -6.04
CA ARG A 83 8.01 12.14 -6.97
C ARG A 83 8.87 12.31 -8.22
N ASP A 84 10.18 12.36 -8.05
CA ASP A 84 11.12 12.53 -9.15
C ASP A 84 11.08 11.33 -10.11
N ASP A 85 11.15 10.11 -9.58
CA ASP A 85 11.10 8.89 -10.38
C ASP A 85 9.79 8.72 -11.16
N LEU A 86 8.66 9.16 -10.57
CA LEU A 86 7.33 9.06 -11.17
C LEU A 86 6.89 10.33 -11.91
N ALA A 87 7.74 11.34 -11.98
CA ALA A 87 7.42 12.67 -12.53
C ALA A 87 6.15 13.30 -11.92
N LEU A 88 5.89 13.03 -10.62
CA LEU A 88 4.74 13.58 -9.90
C LEU A 88 5.04 14.99 -9.39
N LYS A 89 4.15 15.94 -9.68
CA LYS A 89 4.21 17.28 -9.08
C LYS A 89 3.92 17.20 -7.57
N THR A 90 4.44 18.15 -6.81
CA THR A 90 4.14 18.23 -5.36
C THR A 90 2.63 18.27 -5.09
N ASN A 91 1.88 18.99 -5.93
CA ASN A 91 0.43 19.16 -5.80
C ASN A 91 -0.40 18.20 -6.70
N TRP A 92 0.15 17.03 -7.07
CA TRP A 92 -0.49 16.04 -7.94
C TRP A 92 -1.91 15.65 -7.48
N TYR A 93 -2.16 15.67 -6.15
CA TYR A 93 -3.46 15.37 -5.54
C TYR A 93 -4.58 16.31 -6.03
N ARG A 94 -4.25 17.46 -6.60
CA ARG A 94 -5.20 18.42 -7.17
C ARG A 94 -5.63 18.06 -8.60
N GLU A 95 -4.90 17.22 -9.28
CA GLU A 95 -5.17 16.86 -10.68
C GLU A 95 -6.40 15.99 -10.83
N GLY A 96 -6.70 15.12 -9.85
CA GLY A 96 -7.93 14.33 -9.83
C GLY A 96 -9.12 15.11 -9.24
N LYS A 97 -10.35 14.69 -9.50
CA LYS A 97 -11.57 15.31 -8.94
C LYS A 97 -11.84 14.94 -7.50
N ASN A 98 -11.41 13.74 -7.08
CA ASN A 98 -11.60 13.13 -5.77
C ASN A 98 -10.55 12.03 -5.54
N ALA A 99 -10.62 11.36 -4.39
CA ALA A 99 -9.69 10.28 -4.02
C ALA A 99 -9.69 9.12 -5.04
N GLU A 100 -10.85 8.76 -5.60
CA GLU A 100 -10.96 7.69 -6.60
C GLU A 100 -10.24 8.06 -7.89
N ASP A 101 -10.40 9.29 -8.36
CA ASP A 101 -9.74 9.77 -9.57
C ASP A 101 -8.21 9.86 -9.36
N ASN A 102 -7.78 10.34 -8.18
CA ASN A 102 -6.36 10.34 -7.80
C ASN A 102 -5.78 8.92 -7.70
N PHE A 103 -6.54 7.97 -7.15
CA PHE A 103 -6.15 6.57 -7.11
C PHE A 103 -5.92 6.01 -8.53
N ASN A 104 -6.86 6.25 -9.45
CA ASN A 104 -6.77 5.76 -10.83
C ASN A 104 -5.60 6.40 -11.58
N ARG A 105 -5.33 7.69 -11.37
CA ARG A 105 -4.17 8.39 -11.94
C ARG A 105 -2.86 7.84 -11.43
N LEU A 106 -2.70 7.73 -10.11
CA LEU A 106 -1.50 7.18 -9.49
C LEU A 106 -1.25 5.73 -9.94
N ARG A 107 -2.32 4.90 -9.96
CA ARG A 107 -2.25 3.53 -10.49
C ARG A 107 -1.73 3.49 -11.91
N SER A 108 -2.25 4.35 -12.79
CA SER A 108 -1.80 4.43 -14.18
C SER A 108 -0.35 4.90 -14.29
N THR A 109 0.06 5.88 -13.49
CA THR A 109 1.45 6.35 -13.45
C THR A 109 2.40 5.23 -13.01
N LEU A 110 2.09 4.52 -11.93
CA LEU A 110 2.88 3.39 -11.44
C LEU A 110 3.01 2.29 -12.49
N ALA A 111 1.89 1.94 -13.17
CA ALA A 111 1.89 0.93 -14.23
C ALA A 111 2.75 1.36 -15.44
N GLN A 112 2.73 2.65 -15.82
CA GLN A 112 3.60 3.18 -16.88
C GLN A 112 5.10 3.10 -16.53
N HIS A 113 5.43 3.05 -15.23
CA HIS A 113 6.80 2.88 -14.72
C HIS A 113 7.18 1.41 -14.45
N GLY A 114 6.37 0.46 -14.91
CA GLY A 114 6.70 -0.96 -14.86
C GLY A 114 6.21 -1.71 -13.61
N LEU A 115 5.43 -1.08 -12.72
CA LEU A 115 4.84 -1.77 -11.57
C LEU A 115 3.57 -2.54 -11.99
N LEU A 116 3.43 -3.75 -11.49
CA LEU A 116 2.22 -4.55 -11.64
C LEU A 116 1.20 -4.14 -10.57
N ILE A 117 0.13 -3.45 -10.96
CA ILE A 117 -0.89 -2.97 -10.01
C ILE A 117 -2.19 -3.73 -10.22
N PHE A 118 -2.51 -4.62 -9.27
CA PHE A 118 -3.75 -5.38 -9.27
C PHE A 118 -4.74 -4.85 -8.23
N THR A 119 -6.02 -5.02 -8.54
CA THR A 119 -7.11 -4.60 -7.64
C THR A 119 -8.18 -5.68 -7.64
N GLY A 120 -8.72 -6.01 -6.47
CA GLY A 120 -9.79 -6.99 -6.35
C GLY A 120 -10.49 -6.91 -5.01
N GLY A 121 -11.77 -7.31 -4.97
CA GLY A 121 -12.56 -7.38 -3.73
C GLY A 121 -13.09 -8.79 -3.45
N LYS A 122 -12.68 -9.78 -4.26
CA LYS A 122 -13.09 -11.17 -4.15
C LYS A 122 -12.12 -12.08 -4.88
N ILE A 123 -12.18 -13.37 -4.61
CA ILE A 123 -11.35 -14.37 -5.30
C ILE A 123 -11.91 -14.66 -6.69
N GLY A 124 -11.16 -14.29 -7.72
CA GLY A 124 -11.57 -14.45 -9.11
C GLY A 124 -12.94 -13.85 -9.40
N ALA A 125 -13.84 -14.62 -10.05
CA ALA A 125 -15.22 -14.22 -10.32
C ALA A 125 -16.21 -14.61 -9.20
N ASN A 126 -15.76 -15.26 -8.11
CA ASN A 126 -16.63 -15.82 -7.08
C ASN A 126 -17.09 -14.77 -6.08
N THR A 127 -18.36 -14.34 -6.20
CA THR A 127 -18.97 -13.34 -5.30
C THR A 127 -19.22 -13.84 -3.86
N HIS A 128 -19.15 -15.17 -3.63
CA HIS A 128 -19.29 -15.78 -2.31
C HIS A 128 -17.97 -15.85 -1.53
N ARG A 129 -16.89 -15.39 -2.13
CA ARG A 129 -15.56 -15.33 -1.52
C ARG A 129 -15.00 -13.88 -1.54
N PRO A 130 -15.64 -12.95 -0.82
CA PRO A 130 -15.16 -11.57 -0.71
C PRO A 130 -13.85 -11.52 0.11
N LEU A 131 -13.00 -10.56 -0.21
CA LEU A 131 -11.84 -10.23 0.61
C LEU A 131 -12.28 -9.37 1.80
N ASP A 132 -11.68 -9.60 2.98
CA ASP A 132 -11.98 -8.81 4.18
C ASP A 132 -10.95 -7.68 4.36
N VAL A 133 -11.43 -6.44 4.28
CA VAL A 133 -10.59 -5.25 4.52
C VAL A 133 -10.05 -5.19 5.96
N LYS A 134 -10.68 -5.88 6.91
CA LYS A 134 -10.20 -5.96 8.30
C LYS A 134 -9.01 -6.90 8.43
N GLU A 135 -8.88 -7.87 7.51
CA GLU A 135 -7.74 -8.77 7.48
C GLU A 135 -6.55 -8.12 6.76
N PHE A 136 -6.78 -7.52 5.58
CA PHE A 136 -5.75 -6.79 4.85
C PHE A 136 -6.35 -5.74 3.89
N ARG A 137 -5.65 -4.64 3.69
CA ARG A 137 -6.01 -3.56 2.77
C ARG A 137 -5.25 -3.63 1.46
N ALA A 138 -3.99 -4.00 1.55
CA ALA A 138 -3.08 -4.09 0.42
C ALA A 138 -1.90 -4.99 0.75
N PHE A 139 -1.12 -5.36 -0.26
CA PHE A 139 0.20 -5.97 -0.07
C PHE A 139 1.11 -5.68 -1.26
N THR A 140 2.42 -5.77 -1.00
CA THR A 140 3.48 -5.63 -2.01
C THR A 140 4.33 -6.88 -2.05
N LEU A 141 4.57 -7.39 -3.25
CA LEU A 141 5.56 -8.42 -3.54
C LEU A 141 6.72 -7.77 -4.29
N ILE A 142 7.90 -7.77 -3.66
CA ILE A 142 9.09 -7.13 -4.22
C ILE A 142 9.78 -8.06 -5.21
N ASP A 143 10.07 -7.51 -6.38
CA ASP A 143 10.93 -8.08 -7.40
C ASP A 143 11.57 -6.92 -8.17
N THR A 144 12.79 -7.11 -8.68
CA THR A 144 13.51 -6.02 -9.38
C THR A 144 13.04 -5.76 -10.80
N HIS A 145 12.39 -6.74 -11.44
CA HIS A 145 11.80 -6.60 -12.79
C HIS A 145 10.30 -6.43 -12.75
N ALA A 146 9.63 -7.12 -11.82
CA ALA A 146 8.17 -7.22 -11.76
C ALA A 146 7.62 -6.94 -10.36
N PRO A 147 7.90 -5.77 -9.73
CA PRO A 147 7.31 -5.44 -8.43
C PRO A 147 5.79 -5.36 -8.56
N LEU A 148 5.08 -6.00 -7.62
CA LEU A 148 3.64 -6.13 -7.68
C LEU A 148 3.00 -5.52 -6.44
N ILE A 149 1.96 -4.71 -6.64
CA ILE A 149 1.08 -4.18 -5.58
C ILE A 149 -0.34 -4.69 -5.82
N PHE A 150 -0.95 -5.23 -4.78
CA PHE A 150 -2.37 -5.59 -4.78
C PHE A 150 -3.15 -4.71 -3.81
N ILE A 151 -4.29 -4.18 -4.26
CA ILE A 151 -5.19 -3.33 -3.46
C ILE A 151 -6.55 -4.00 -3.30
N ASN A 152 -6.99 -4.18 -2.05
CA ASN A 152 -8.32 -4.69 -1.72
C ASN A 152 -9.38 -3.62 -2.00
N THR A 153 -10.27 -3.88 -2.97
CA THR A 153 -11.30 -2.92 -3.40
C THR A 153 -12.52 -2.87 -2.48
N THR A 154 -12.59 -3.70 -1.43
CA THR A 154 -13.63 -3.58 -0.41
C THR A 154 -13.41 -2.40 0.53
N ASP A 155 -12.23 -1.76 0.47
CA ASP A 155 -11.93 -0.54 1.18
C ASP A 155 -12.54 0.71 0.53
N THR A 156 -12.63 1.79 1.31
CA THR A 156 -13.08 3.11 0.83
C THR A 156 -12.12 3.69 -0.21
N ALA A 157 -12.59 4.64 -1.04
CA ALA A 157 -11.74 5.32 -2.02
C ALA A 157 -10.52 6.01 -1.38
N ASN A 158 -10.72 6.67 -0.22
CA ASN A 158 -9.62 7.28 0.53
C ASN A 158 -8.65 6.23 1.08
N GLY A 159 -9.17 5.10 1.61
CA GLY A 159 -8.37 4.00 2.10
C GLY A 159 -7.52 3.38 0.99
N ARG A 160 -8.10 3.12 -0.18
CA ARG A 160 -7.38 2.58 -1.35
C ARG A 160 -6.28 3.51 -1.85
N LEU A 161 -6.55 4.83 -1.91
CA LEU A 161 -5.53 5.81 -2.30
C LEU A 161 -4.35 5.82 -1.34
N PHE A 162 -4.64 5.86 -0.03
CA PHE A 162 -3.59 5.83 0.99
C PHE A 162 -2.82 4.52 0.97
N SER A 163 -3.51 3.38 0.85
CA SER A 163 -2.87 2.06 0.75
C SER A 163 -1.96 1.98 -0.48
N LEU A 164 -2.39 2.49 -1.64
CA LEU A 164 -1.54 2.50 -2.84
C LEU A 164 -0.26 3.33 -2.64
N LEU A 165 -0.36 4.51 -2.01
CA LEU A 165 0.82 5.31 -1.66
C LEU A 165 1.74 4.57 -0.67
N HIS A 166 1.17 3.94 0.36
CA HIS A 166 1.89 3.17 1.36
C HIS A 166 2.68 2.02 0.70
N GLU A 167 2.02 1.22 -0.13
CA GLU A 167 2.65 0.11 -0.85
C GLU A 167 3.71 0.59 -1.86
N THR A 168 3.51 1.76 -2.46
CA THR A 168 4.53 2.40 -3.30
C THR A 168 5.82 2.63 -2.51
N VAL A 169 5.75 3.08 -1.26
CA VAL A 169 6.94 3.29 -0.43
C VAL A 169 7.68 1.98 -0.17
N HIS A 170 6.97 0.88 0.07
CA HIS A 170 7.58 -0.45 0.22
C HIS A 170 8.41 -0.84 -1.00
N VAL A 171 7.99 -0.51 -2.21
CA VAL A 171 8.76 -0.77 -3.44
C VAL A 171 10.10 -0.02 -3.42
N TRP A 172 10.10 1.30 -3.09
CA TRP A 172 11.35 2.09 -3.00
C TRP A 172 12.25 1.65 -1.85
N LEU A 173 11.70 1.08 -0.77
CA LEU A 173 12.47 0.49 0.33
C LEU A 173 12.90 -0.97 0.05
N GLY A 174 12.40 -1.61 -1.00
CA GLY A 174 12.71 -3.00 -1.35
C GLY A 174 12.24 -4.00 -0.29
N LYS A 175 11.06 -3.78 0.31
CA LYS A 175 10.50 -4.61 1.39
C LYS A 175 9.10 -5.08 1.04
N ASN A 176 8.89 -6.41 1.07
CA ASN A 176 7.53 -6.98 0.99
C ASN A 176 6.66 -6.43 2.12
N SER A 177 5.37 -6.33 1.88
CA SER A 177 4.40 -5.90 2.89
C SER A 177 3.10 -6.69 2.81
N LEU A 178 2.39 -6.73 3.95
CA LEU A 178 0.98 -7.06 4.03
C LEU A 178 0.32 -5.99 4.91
N PHE A 179 -0.25 -4.98 4.26
CA PHE A 179 -0.80 -3.82 4.94
C PHE A 179 -2.21 -4.09 5.49
N ASN A 180 -2.33 -4.04 6.80
CA ASN A 180 -3.60 -4.03 7.51
C ASN A 180 -3.57 -2.86 8.49
N ASN A 181 -4.04 -1.69 8.09
CA ASN A 181 -4.01 -0.46 8.91
C ASN A 181 -4.35 -0.75 10.39
N PRO A 182 -3.37 -1.07 11.28
CA PRO A 182 -3.64 -1.11 12.70
C PRO A 182 -4.08 0.29 13.10
N GLU A 183 -5.12 0.40 13.92
CA GLU A 183 -5.50 1.68 14.50
C GLU A 183 -4.21 2.32 15.04
N TRP A 184 -3.97 3.56 14.69
CA TRP A 184 -2.73 4.34 14.83
C TRP A 184 -2.11 4.38 16.25
N SER A 185 -2.67 3.64 17.20
CA SER A 185 -2.30 3.57 18.61
C SER A 185 -1.56 2.30 19.04
N ASP A 186 -1.24 1.36 18.14
CA ASP A 186 -0.54 0.14 18.53
C ASP A 186 0.95 0.45 18.77
N GLU A 187 1.40 0.30 20.02
CA GLU A 187 2.80 0.42 20.47
C GLU A 187 3.77 -0.55 19.75
N HIS A 188 3.25 -1.45 18.90
CA HIS A 188 3.98 -2.49 18.20
C HIS A 188 4.10 -2.30 16.68
N VAL A 189 3.72 -1.13 16.14
CA VAL A 189 3.93 -0.85 14.71
C VAL A 189 5.43 -0.78 14.43
N SER A 190 5.92 -1.58 13.49
CA SER A 190 7.34 -1.62 13.16
C SER A 190 7.84 -0.26 12.65
N LEU A 191 9.14 0.03 12.82
CA LEU A 191 9.75 1.25 12.29
C LEU A 191 9.57 1.38 10.77
N LEU A 192 9.52 0.25 10.06
CA LEU A 192 9.25 0.20 8.63
C LEU A 192 7.86 0.76 8.32
N GLU A 193 6.83 0.23 8.99
CA GLU A 193 5.44 0.66 8.79
C GLU A 193 5.23 2.13 9.18
N GLN A 194 5.85 2.58 10.28
CA GLN A 194 5.82 3.99 10.67
C GLN A 194 6.42 4.88 9.57
N LYS A 195 7.56 4.47 9.00
CA LYS A 195 8.22 5.19 7.91
C LYS A 195 7.34 5.20 6.65
N CYS A 196 6.78 4.06 6.25
CA CYS A 196 5.89 3.96 5.09
C CYS A 196 4.65 4.85 5.25
N ASN A 197 4.02 4.84 6.43
CA ASN A 197 2.90 5.72 6.74
C ASN A 197 3.27 7.21 6.67
N ALA A 198 4.43 7.58 7.23
CA ALA A 198 4.89 8.97 7.21
C ALA A 198 5.19 9.46 5.78
N VAL A 199 5.83 8.63 4.96
CA VAL A 199 6.13 8.96 3.56
C VAL A 199 4.85 9.01 2.71
N ALA A 200 3.92 8.06 2.88
CA ALA A 200 2.63 8.08 2.21
C ALA A 200 1.83 9.35 2.55
N ALA A 201 1.84 9.75 3.83
CA ALA A 201 1.24 11.01 4.26
C ALA A 201 1.93 12.23 3.63
N GLU A 202 3.27 12.23 3.50
CA GLU A 202 4.03 13.31 2.86
C GLU A 202 3.77 13.39 1.35
N LEU A 203 3.56 12.26 0.68
CA LEU A 203 3.16 12.21 -0.72
C LEU A 203 1.76 12.78 -0.95
N LEU A 204 0.82 12.50 -0.04
CA LEU A 204 -0.59 12.88 -0.17
C LEU A 204 -0.88 14.29 0.37
N VAL A 205 -0.24 14.66 1.48
CA VAL A 205 -0.42 15.93 2.19
C VAL A 205 0.96 16.51 2.50
N PRO A 206 1.66 17.13 1.53
CA PRO A 206 2.98 17.69 1.73
C PRO A 206 2.98 18.73 2.86
N VAL A 207 3.98 18.69 3.75
CA VAL A 207 4.07 19.58 4.92
C VAL A 207 4.04 21.05 4.50
N VAL A 208 4.73 21.39 3.41
CA VAL A 208 4.78 22.79 2.92
C VAL A 208 3.38 23.26 2.52
N ASP A 209 2.68 22.50 1.68
CA ASP A 209 1.32 22.84 1.22
C ASP A 209 0.33 22.82 2.39
N PHE A 210 0.52 21.89 3.34
CA PHE A 210 -0.33 21.82 4.53
C PHE A 210 -0.19 23.07 5.40
N SER A 211 1.04 23.56 5.61
CA SER A 211 1.31 24.76 6.39
C SER A 211 0.65 26.02 5.81
N GLU A 212 0.53 26.09 4.48
CA GLU A 212 -0.17 27.19 3.80
C GLU A 212 -1.70 27.12 3.95
N VAL A 213 -2.25 25.89 4.01
CA VAL A 213 -3.70 25.66 4.13
C VAL A 213 -4.16 25.72 5.57
N TRP A 214 -3.31 25.31 6.52
CA TRP A 214 -3.63 25.23 7.94
C TRP A 214 -3.54 26.61 8.59
N ALA A 215 -4.69 27.28 8.75
CA ALA A 215 -4.77 28.60 9.36
C ALA A 215 -5.40 28.51 10.76
N SER A 216 -4.75 29.12 11.74
CA SER A 216 -5.19 29.12 13.15
C SER A 216 -6.40 30.02 13.45
N SER A 217 -6.98 30.65 12.44
CA SER A 217 -8.04 31.67 12.60
C SER A 217 -9.47 31.15 12.57
N ILE A 218 -9.68 29.86 12.31
CA ILE A 218 -11.00 29.23 12.26
C ILE A 218 -11.06 28.00 13.18
N PRO A 219 -12.26 27.54 13.60
CA PRO A 219 -12.41 26.34 14.41
C PRO A 219 -11.69 25.13 13.82
N VAL A 220 -11.14 24.27 14.67
CA VAL A 220 -10.32 23.12 14.25
C VAL A 220 -11.13 22.16 13.38
N GLU A 221 -12.40 21.95 13.70
CA GLU A 221 -13.32 21.09 12.94
C GLU A 221 -13.47 21.56 11.49
N ASP A 222 -13.73 22.88 11.31
CA ASP A 222 -13.87 23.49 9.99
C ASP A 222 -12.57 23.43 9.20
N MET A 223 -11.43 23.55 9.91
CA MET A 223 -10.11 23.45 9.30
C MET A 223 -9.82 22.05 8.80
N ILE A 224 -10.15 21.01 9.58
CA ILE A 224 -9.98 19.61 9.19
C ILE A 224 -10.78 19.33 7.93
N GLU A 225 -12.06 19.69 7.91
CA GLU A 225 -12.94 19.48 6.75
C GLU A 225 -12.42 20.23 5.52
N ARG A 226 -11.99 21.49 5.68
CA ARG A 226 -11.43 22.29 4.60
C ARG A 226 -10.15 21.68 4.05
N ALA A 227 -9.24 21.24 4.92
CA ALA A 227 -8.00 20.62 4.51
C ALA A 227 -8.26 19.24 3.84
N ALA A 228 -9.17 18.43 4.37
CA ALA A 228 -9.55 17.14 3.76
C ALA A 228 -10.09 17.33 2.33
N ARG A 229 -10.94 18.34 2.11
CA ARG A 229 -11.42 18.71 0.77
C ARG A 229 -10.30 19.21 -0.14
N HIS A 230 -9.37 20.01 0.38
CA HIS A 230 -8.25 20.56 -0.37
C HIS A 230 -7.32 19.46 -0.87
N PHE A 231 -6.90 18.55 0.04
CA PHE A 231 -5.99 17.43 -0.27
C PHE A 231 -6.71 16.21 -0.85
N ARG A 232 -8.06 16.23 -0.90
CA ARG A 232 -8.88 15.12 -1.41
C ARG A 232 -8.57 13.78 -0.72
N CYS A 233 -8.41 13.84 0.59
CA CYS A 233 -8.13 12.72 1.46
C CYS A 233 -9.11 12.66 2.64
N SER A 234 -8.98 11.66 3.51
CA SER A 234 -9.82 11.57 4.71
C SER A 234 -9.39 12.56 5.79
N GLU A 235 -10.34 12.95 6.63
CA GLU A 235 -10.08 13.78 7.81
C GLU A 235 -9.05 13.13 8.76
N SER A 236 -9.02 11.80 8.84
CA SER A 236 -8.04 11.07 9.65
C SER A 236 -6.60 11.34 9.21
N VAL A 237 -6.33 11.45 7.91
CA VAL A 237 -5.01 11.80 7.37
C VAL A 237 -4.65 13.24 7.76
N ILE A 238 -5.59 14.15 7.68
CA ILE A 238 -5.40 15.56 8.08
C ILE A 238 -5.12 15.69 9.58
N LEU A 239 -5.90 15.01 10.42
CA LEU A 239 -5.69 14.97 11.87
C LEU A 239 -4.28 14.46 12.23
N ARG A 240 -3.85 13.38 11.57
CA ARG A 240 -2.51 12.84 11.75
C ARG A 240 -1.43 13.85 11.36
N ARG A 241 -1.56 14.49 10.19
CA ARG A 241 -0.62 15.51 9.73
C ARG A 241 -0.57 16.69 10.71
N ALA A 242 -1.71 17.19 11.19
CA ALA A 242 -1.78 18.25 12.18
C ALA A 242 -1.11 17.87 13.52
N TYR A 243 -1.24 16.60 13.93
CA TYR A 243 -0.59 16.08 15.14
C TYR A 243 0.94 16.00 14.99
N GLU A 244 1.44 15.59 13.84
CA GLU A 244 2.88 15.49 13.55
C GLU A 244 3.59 16.85 13.46
N MET A 245 2.83 17.95 13.27
CA MET A 245 3.37 19.30 13.17
C MET A 245 3.36 20.09 14.50
N LYS A 246 2.89 19.49 15.58
CA LYS A 246 2.96 20.08 16.95
C LYS A 246 4.32 19.86 17.57
#